data_c39b7e53f5114444dc9111c5b98d59eb
#
_entry.id   c39b7e53f5114444dc9111c5b98d59eb
#
_cell.length_a   1.000
_cell.length_b   1.000
_cell.length_c   1.000
_cell.angle_alpha   90.00
_cell.angle_beta   90.00
_cell.angle_gamma   90.00
#
_symmetry.space_group_name_H-M   'P 1'
#
loop_
_entity.id
_entity.type
_entity.pdbx_description
1 polymer ?
#
loop_
_entity_poly.entity_id
_entity_poly.type
_entity_poly.pdbx_seq_one_letter_code
_entity_poly.pdbx_strand_id
1 'polypeptide(L)'
;MKVNLLQLLEPQTFLIGLLVLAVACVGKFVGAYAGARVGGLSHWESLAMGSGMNARGAMEIIVATIGLSLGVLNQQMYSIIVMVAIVTSLMAPPLLRWCLSNVAIGEEEADRLKQEEQDSRSFIKNIRRILIPTSGGSNIQLAAQLVSSLAYQNDVEVTALFASSDKKAPRQVAATTTAVKDTAADAALSAIANAMTLPETISLQTKSESGRNKAEVILKEAQKGYDLIVLGASEARWSRGTLFNLLVDRVVQEAPCATLVVKSHLPAQTGETCAIAPQAIRHILVPTIGSDYSNKAVEVASTLAAQMDALLTLVHVINLPQVEYIYHQQTLDPVKDIALRIVEHQTELSQSLGANAQFRLLKGSSPERESLKFAHKEQVDLIVLGSNIRMATGQVFFGHGVNAILSQANCPVAVLSS
;
A
#
# COMPACT_ATOMS: atom_id res chain seq x y z
N MET A 1 -2.08 27.12 -37.59
CA MET A 1 -1.15 28.19 -37.16
C MET A 1 0.26 27.68 -37.33
N LYS A 2 1.08 28.37 -38.12
CA LYS A 2 2.47 27.94 -38.34
C LYS A 2 3.39 28.94 -37.64
N VAL A 3 4.15 28.47 -36.64
CA VAL A 3 5.26 29.26 -36.09
C VAL A 3 6.31 29.38 -37.18
N ASN A 4 6.64 30.59 -37.56
CA ASN A 4 7.60 30.85 -38.63
C ASN A 4 9.01 30.94 -38.02
N LEU A 5 9.66 29.77 -37.81
CA LEU A 5 11.01 29.67 -37.24
C LEU A 5 12.08 30.40 -38.06
N LEU A 6 11.86 30.58 -39.39
CA LEU A 6 12.80 31.29 -40.24
C LEU A 6 12.85 32.79 -39.97
N GLN A 7 11.74 33.41 -39.52
CA GLN A 7 11.71 34.82 -39.11
C GLN A 7 12.43 35.06 -37.78
N LEU A 8 12.59 34.04 -36.92
CA LEU A 8 13.37 34.14 -35.69
C LEU A 8 14.88 34.19 -35.95
N LEU A 9 15.36 33.77 -37.13
CA LEU A 9 16.76 33.79 -37.51
C LEU A 9 17.22 35.15 -38.04
N GLU A 10 16.30 36.10 -38.25
CA GLU A 10 16.67 37.47 -38.58
C GLU A 10 17.39 38.11 -37.40
N PRO A 11 18.56 38.76 -37.60
CA PRO A 11 19.43 39.25 -36.49
C PRO A 11 18.70 40.18 -35.50
N GLN A 12 17.81 41.02 -35.98
CA GLN A 12 17.05 41.96 -35.15
C GLN A 12 15.98 41.21 -34.30
N THR A 13 15.23 40.29 -34.89
CA THR A 13 14.20 39.51 -34.24
C THR A 13 14.82 38.57 -33.20
N PHE A 14 15.96 37.98 -33.53
CA PHE A 14 16.73 37.11 -32.63
C PHE A 14 17.23 37.88 -31.37
N LEU A 15 17.77 39.08 -31.57
CA LEU A 15 18.26 39.91 -30.48
C LEU A 15 17.11 40.32 -29.54
N ILE A 16 15.97 40.71 -30.07
CA ILE A 16 14.78 41.03 -29.30
C ILE A 16 14.28 39.80 -28.53
N GLY A 17 14.23 38.62 -29.22
CA GLY A 17 13.85 37.36 -28.59
C GLY A 17 14.75 36.97 -27.42
N LEU A 18 16.08 37.15 -27.60
CA LEU A 18 17.07 36.89 -26.55
C LEU A 18 16.90 37.85 -25.37
N LEU A 19 16.65 39.12 -25.63
CA LEU A 19 16.42 40.11 -24.58
C LEU A 19 15.13 39.83 -23.79
N VAL A 20 14.07 39.49 -24.47
CA VAL A 20 12.79 39.08 -23.85
C VAL A 20 12.99 37.81 -22.99
N LEU A 21 13.72 36.85 -23.51
CA LEU A 21 14.05 35.60 -22.78
C LEU A 21 14.86 35.95 -21.52
N ALA A 22 15.89 36.76 -21.64
CA ALA A 22 16.74 37.16 -20.51
C ALA A 22 15.94 37.89 -19.43
N VAL A 23 15.16 38.89 -19.79
CA VAL A 23 14.31 39.65 -18.85
C VAL A 23 13.28 38.73 -18.17
N ALA A 24 12.62 37.88 -18.95
CA ALA A 24 11.62 36.96 -18.44
C ALA A 24 12.20 35.91 -17.49
N CYS A 25 13.39 35.37 -17.80
CA CYS A 25 14.07 34.39 -16.93
C CYS A 25 14.63 35.06 -15.69
N VAL A 26 15.38 36.16 -15.83
CA VAL A 26 16.02 36.85 -14.70
C VAL A 26 14.98 37.39 -13.72
N GLY A 27 13.93 38.03 -14.20
CA GLY A 27 12.88 38.59 -13.34
C GLY A 27 12.20 37.53 -12.45
N LYS A 28 11.76 36.40 -13.07
CA LYS A 28 11.15 35.31 -12.32
C LYS A 28 12.13 34.60 -11.40
N PHE A 29 13.34 34.32 -11.90
CA PHE A 29 14.37 33.64 -11.14
C PHE A 29 14.77 34.46 -9.90
N VAL A 30 15.10 35.72 -10.07
CA VAL A 30 15.51 36.61 -8.99
C VAL A 30 14.37 36.81 -7.98
N GLY A 31 13.13 37.01 -8.46
CA GLY A 31 11.99 37.16 -7.58
C GLY A 31 11.71 35.91 -6.75
N ALA A 32 11.75 34.74 -7.36
CA ALA A 32 11.52 33.46 -6.68
C ALA A 32 12.69 33.14 -5.72
N TYR A 33 13.92 33.38 -6.15
CA TYR A 33 15.12 33.20 -5.31
C TYR A 33 15.08 34.13 -4.08
N ALA A 34 14.82 35.42 -4.28
CA ALA A 34 14.76 36.38 -3.19
C ALA A 34 13.62 36.07 -2.22
N GLY A 35 12.43 35.72 -2.73
CA GLY A 35 11.30 35.29 -1.90
C GLY A 35 11.61 34.05 -1.09
N ALA A 36 12.25 33.04 -1.68
CA ALA A 36 12.68 31.84 -0.99
C ALA A 36 13.74 32.13 0.10
N ARG A 37 14.69 33.01 -0.18
CA ARG A 37 15.69 33.45 0.83
C ARG A 37 15.07 34.18 2.00
N VAL A 38 14.11 35.05 1.75
CA VAL A 38 13.35 35.76 2.80
C VAL A 38 12.49 34.77 3.60
N GLY A 39 12.00 33.71 2.95
CA GLY A 39 11.26 32.61 3.58
C GLY A 39 12.13 31.65 4.42
N GLY A 40 13.46 31.89 4.50
CA GLY A 40 14.37 31.08 5.34
C GLY A 40 14.98 29.87 4.66
N LEU A 41 14.74 29.65 3.35
CA LEU A 41 15.32 28.55 2.60
C LEU A 41 16.82 28.73 2.40
N SER A 42 17.58 27.61 2.32
CA SER A 42 19.00 27.61 2.03
C SER A 42 19.32 28.19 0.64
N HIS A 43 20.59 28.47 0.38
CA HIS A 43 21.03 28.98 -0.92
C HIS A 43 20.65 28.06 -2.09
N TRP A 44 20.88 26.77 -1.96
CA TRP A 44 20.58 25.78 -2.99
C TRP A 44 19.09 25.51 -3.17
N GLU A 45 18.33 25.48 -2.09
CA GLU A 45 16.87 25.39 -2.14
C GLU A 45 16.25 26.61 -2.83
N SER A 46 16.78 27.82 -2.54
CA SER A 46 16.34 29.04 -3.18
C SER A 46 16.66 29.07 -4.68
N LEU A 47 17.83 28.52 -5.08
CA LEU A 47 18.18 28.32 -6.49
C LEU A 47 17.26 27.28 -7.17
N ALA A 48 16.92 26.20 -6.47
CA ALA A 48 16.00 25.19 -6.96
C ALA A 48 14.60 25.79 -7.18
N MET A 49 14.13 26.60 -6.21
CA MET A 49 12.84 27.29 -6.33
C MET A 49 12.83 28.26 -7.52
N GLY A 50 13.91 29.07 -7.69
CA GLY A 50 14.09 29.97 -8.83
C GLY A 50 14.07 29.23 -10.17
N SER A 51 14.75 28.09 -10.23
CA SER A 51 14.81 27.24 -11.44
C SER A 51 13.47 26.62 -11.77
N GLY A 52 12.75 26.09 -10.76
CA GLY A 52 11.43 25.48 -10.92
C GLY A 52 10.35 26.50 -11.35
N MET A 53 10.35 27.69 -10.72
CA MET A 53 9.40 28.77 -11.04
C MET A 53 9.62 29.36 -12.44
N ASN A 54 10.78 29.14 -13.05
CA ASN A 54 11.06 29.61 -14.40
C ASN A 54 10.44 28.72 -15.49
N ALA A 55 9.99 27.53 -15.14
CA ALA A 55 9.24 26.65 -16.07
C ALA A 55 7.94 27.34 -16.50
N ARG A 56 7.67 27.32 -17.82
CA ARG A 56 6.46 27.89 -18.39
C ARG A 56 5.51 26.80 -18.86
N GLY A 57 4.21 26.98 -18.59
CA GLY A 57 3.19 26.02 -18.97
C GLY A 57 2.51 26.33 -20.30
N ALA A 58 1.65 25.43 -20.75
CA ALA A 58 0.83 25.57 -21.95
C ALA A 58 -0.09 26.81 -21.93
N MET A 59 -0.43 27.32 -20.75
CA MET A 59 -1.30 28.50 -20.59
C MET A 59 -0.75 29.73 -21.31
N GLU A 60 0.55 29.97 -21.27
CA GLU A 60 1.16 31.14 -21.93
C GLU A 60 1.05 31.03 -23.45
N ILE A 61 1.16 29.83 -24.01
CA ILE A 61 0.99 29.59 -25.44
C ILE A 61 -0.47 29.79 -25.84
N ILE A 62 -1.42 29.36 -25.01
CA ILE A 62 -2.86 29.58 -25.24
C ILE A 62 -3.18 31.07 -25.26
N VAL A 63 -2.72 31.81 -24.24
CA VAL A 63 -2.93 33.26 -24.15
C VAL A 63 -2.30 33.98 -25.35
N ALA A 64 -1.07 33.61 -25.73
CA ALA A 64 -0.41 34.15 -26.90
C ALA A 64 -1.20 33.87 -28.19
N THR A 65 -1.77 32.67 -28.33
CA THR A 65 -2.61 32.27 -29.46
C THR A 65 -3.89 33.13 -29.54
N ILE A 66 -4.53 33.37 -28.40
CA ILE A 66 -5.70 34.26 -28.32
C ILE A 66 -5.30 35.69 -28.68
N GLY A 67 -4.17 36.19 -28.17
CA GLY A 67 -3.66 37.52 -28.48
C GLY A 67 -3.36 37.70 -29.95
N LEU A 68 -2.83 36.67 -30.64
CA LEU A 68 -2.62 36.65 -32.07
C LEU A 68 -3.96 36.66 -32.82
N SER A 69 -4.94 35.88 -32.40
CA SER A 69 -6.26 35.81 -33.04
C SER A 69 -7.06 37.11 -32.94
N LEU A 70 -6.86 37.86 -31.85
CA LEU A 70 -7.47 39.16 -31.62
C LEU A 70 -6.70 40.34 -32.28
N GLY A 71 -5.59 40.07 -32.97
CA GLY A 71 -4.76 41.09 -33.57
C GLY A 71 -3.96 41.96 -32.60
N VAL A 72 -3.92 41.62 -31.30
CA VAL A 72 -3.15 42.32 -30.27
C VAL A 72 -1.65 42.00 -30.41
N LEU A 73 -1.33 40.75 -30.81
CA LEU A 73 0.04 40.28 -31.08
C LEU A 73 0.26 40.11 -32.54
N ASN A 74 1.43 40.56 -33.03
CA ASN A 74 1.85 40.22 -34.38
C ASN A 74 2.51 38.81 -34.41
N GLN A 75 2.72 38.28 -35.63
CA GLN A 75 3.29 36.95 -35.84
C GLN A 75 4.70 36.82 -35.24
N GLN A 76 5.51 37.86 -35.26
CA GLN A 76 6.86 37.87 -34.69
C GLN A 76 6.82 37.75 -33.16
N MET A 77 5.99 38.56 -32.50
CA MET A 77 5.83 38.50 -31.01
C MET A 77 5.28 37.16 -30.58
N TYR A 78 4.31 36.59 -31.29
CA TYR A 78 3.81 35.24 -31.01
C TYR A 78 4.93 34.19 -31.09
N SER A 79 5.73 34.23 -32.16
CA SER A 79 6.84 33.28 -32.34
C SER A 79 7.90 33.42 -31.23
N ILE A 80 8.20 34.64 -30.79
CA ILE A 80 9.11 34.91 -29.66
C ILE A 80 8.56 34.28 -28.36
N ILE A 81 7.27 34.52 -28.05
CA ILE A 81 6.64 33.99 -26.81
C ILE A 81 6.68 32.46 -26.81
N VAL A 82 6.34 31.82 -27.91
CA VAL A 82 6.38 30.36 -28.04
C VAL A 82 7.80 29.84 -27.88
N MET A 83 8.79 30.47 -28.51
CA MET A 83 10.20 30.11 -28.37
C MET A 83 10.65 30.21 -26.88
N VAL A 84 10.34 31.32 -26.23
CA VAL A 84 10.66 31.53 -24.82
C VAL A 84 10.02 30.43 -23.93
N ALA A 85 8.75 30.10 -24.18
CA ALA A 85 8.05 29.03 -23.43
C ALA A 85 8.74 27.66 -23.61
N ILE A 86 9.15 27.32 -24.83
CA ILE A 86 9.84 26.04 -25.11
C ILE A 86 11.20 26.03 -24.42
N VAL A 87 12.02 27.06 -24.61
CA VAL A 87 13.39 27.11 -24.05
C VAL A 87 13.35 27.03 -22.54
N THR A 88 12.48 27.82 -21.87
CA THR A 88 12.40 27.81 -20.41
C THR A 88 11.88 26.49 -19.86
N SER A 89 10.93 25.83 -20.54
CA SER A 89 10.43 24.52 -20.15
C SER A 89 11.49 23.42 -20.27
N LEU A 90 12.35 23.49 -21.31
CA LEU A 90 13.45 22.53 -21.47
C LEU A 90 14.61 22.78 -20.51
N MET A 91 14.86 24.05 -20.13
CA MET A 91 15.94 24.39 -19.20
C MET A 91 15.60 24.08 -17.74
N ALA A 92 14.35 24.17 -17.34
CA ALA A 92 13.94 24.04 -15.94
C ALA A 92 14.27 22.68 -15.32
N PRO A 93 13.98 21.50 -15.94
CA PRO A 93 14.26 20.20 -15.33
C PRO A 93 15.76 19.94 -15.07
N PRO A 94 16.71 20.20 -16.00
CA PRO A 94 18.12 19.97 -15.73
C PRO A 94 18.67 20.93 -14.69
N LEU A 95 18.26 22.20 -14.70
CA LEU A 95 18.69 23.18 -13.70
C LEU A 95 18.15 22.81 -12.31
N LEU A 96 16.88 22.45 -12.22
CA LEU A 96 16.27 21.99 -10.97
C LEU A 96 16.99 20.77 -10.42
N ARG A 97 17.25 19.78 -11.26
CA ARG A 97 17.99 18.56 -10.86
C ARG A 97 19.40 18.88 -10.37
N TRP A 98 20.09 19.77 -11.06
CA TRP A 98 21.44 20.22 -10.64
C TRP A 98 21.40 20.97 -9.31
N CYS A 99 20.43 21.86 -9.09
CA CYS A 99 20.29 22.57 -7.83
C CYS A 99 19.97 21.61 -6.68
N LEU A 100 19.01 20.69 -6.90
CA LEU A 100 18.59 19.72 -5.88
C LEU A 100 19.69 18.74 -5.50
N SER A 101 20.59 18.38 -6.44
CA SER A 101 21.73 17.51 -6.11
C SER A 101 22.73 18.13 -5.15
N ASN A 102 22.71 19.46 -4.97
CA ASN A 102 23.57 20.21 -4.06
C ASN A 102 22.82 20.68 -2.78
N VAL A 103 21.55 20.38 -2.65
CA VAL A 103 20.80 20.66 -1.41
C VAL A 103 21.28 19.70 -0.34
N ALA A 104 21.89 20.21 0.71
CA ALA A 104 22.15 19.43 1.91
C ALA A 104 20.79 19.18 2.60
N ILE A 105 20.44 17.92 2.79
CA ILE A 105 19.27 17.55 3.58
C ILE A 105 19.50 18.10 4.99
N GLY A 106 18.60 18.96 5.48
CA GLY A 106 18.67 19.48 6.84
C GLY A 106 18.68 18.35 7.86
N GLU A 107 19.36 18.54 9.00
CA GLU A 107 19.41 17.50 10.05
C GLU A 107 18.00 17.05 10.47
N GLU A 108 17.06 17.97 10.59
CA GLU A 108 15.67 17.72 10.93
C GLU A 108 14.94 16.87 9.87
N GLU A 109 15.16 17.15 8.60
CA GLU A 109 14.62 16.39 7.46
C GLU A 109 15.33 15.02 7.31
N ALA A 110 16.63 14.97 7.54
CA ALA A 110 17.39 13.72 7.56
C ALA A 110 16.95 12.80 8.71
N ASP A 111 16.65 13.36 9.87
CA ASP A 111 16.14 12.60 11.02
C ASP A 111 14.70 12.19 10.79
N ARG A 112 13.86 13.02 10.19
CA ARG A 112 12.51 12.67 9.78
C ARG A 112 12.49 11.55 8.73
N LEU A 113 13.34 11.65 7.69
CA LEU A 113 13.48 10.61 6.68
C LEU A 113 14.03 9.30 7.28
N LYS A 114 14.99 9.37 8.20
CA LYS A 114 15.47 8.20 8.94
C LYS A 114 14.38 7.61 9.82
N GLN A 115 13.55 8.43 10.44
CA GLN A 115 12.45 8.00 11.28
C GLN A 115 11.34 7.39 10.43
N GLU A 116 10.97 7.98 9.30
CA GLU A 116 10.05 7.40 8.31
C GLU A 116 10.62 6.10 7.72
N GLU A 117 11.91 6.05 7.46
CA GLU A 117 12.60 4.85 6.97
C GLU A 117 12.69 3.76 8.07
N GLN A 118 12.93 4.13 9.33
CA GLN A 118 12.90 3.22 10.47
C GLN A 118 11.49 2.73 10.80
N ASP A 119 10.49 3.60 10.73
CA ASP A 119 9.08 3.25 10.91
C ASP A 119 8.59 2.33 9.78
N SER A 120 9.03 2.55 8.55
CA SER A 120 8.77 1.63 7.44
C SER A 120 9.53 0.31 7.56
N ARG A 121 10.74 0.33 8.12
CA ARG A 121 11.59 -0.86 8.30
C ARG A 121 11.20 -1.76 9.47
N SER A 122 10.33 -1.34 10.36
CA SER A 122 10.05 -2.08 11.58
C SER A 122 8.57 -2.24 11.92
N PHE A 123 7.69 -2.40 10.91
CA PHE A 123 6.26 -2.63 11.17
C PHE A 123 6.05 -3.78 12.16
N ILE A 124 6.71 -4.91 11.96
CA ILE A 124 6.61 -6.08 12.83
C ILE A 124 7.21 -5.80 14.23
N LYS A 125 8.34 -5.09 14.31
CA LYS A 125 8.98 -4.78 15.61
C LYS A 125 8.14 -3.82 16.46
N ASN A 126 7.25 -3.06 15.85
CA ASN A 126 6.38 -2.11 16.53
C ASN A 126 5.06 -2.75 16.99
N ILE A 127 4.75 -3.97 16.59
CA ILE A 127 3.57 -4.68 17.05
C ILE A 127 3.81 -5.16 18.48
N ARG A 128 3.04 -4.62 19.44
CA ARG A 128 3.05 -5.00 20.85
C ARG A 128 1.74 -5.63 21.28
N ARG A 129 0.62 -5.23 20.70
CA ARG A 129 -0.71 -5.67 21.10
C ARG A 129 -1.54 -6.08 19.89
N ILE A 130 -1.96 -7.35 19.89
CA ILE A 130 -2.76 -7.93 18.81
C ILE A 130 -4.17 -8.24 19.32
N LEU A 131 -5.20 -7.80 18.60
CA LEU A 131 -6.58 -8.13 18.85
C LEU A 131 -7.08 -9.17 17.84
N ILE A 132 -7.66 -10.28 18.34
CA ILE A 132 -8.26 -11.34 17.53
C ILE A 132 -9.74 -11.43 17.85
N PRO A 133 -10.61 -10.75 17.12
CA PRO A 133 -12.06 -10.94 17.25
C PRO A 133 -12.46 -12.32 16.76
N THR A 134 -13.22 -13.06 17.57
CA THR A 134 -13.62 -14.43 17.25
C THR A 134 -15.14 -14.63 17.32
N SER A 135 -15.61 -15.54 16.50
CA SER A 135 -16.95 -16.13 16.61
C SER A 135 -16.90 -17.66 16.47
N GLY A 136 -15.67 -18.23 16.44
CA GLY A 136 -15.41 -19.63 16.08
C GLY A 136 -15.44 -19.83 14.55
N GLY A 137 -14.69 -20.76 14.04
CA GLY A 137 -14.68 -21.11 12.61
C GLY A 137 -13.28 -21.35 12.05
N SER A 138 -13.17 -21.97 10.87
CA SER A 138 -11.92 -22.40 10.25
C SER A 138 -10.94 -21.25 9.94
N ASN A 139 -11.46 -20.10 9.51
CA ASN A 139 -10.62 -18.94 9.18
C ASN A 139 -9.94 -18.35 10.42
N ILE A 140 -10.57 -18.46 11.59
CA ILE A 140 -9.98 -17.95 12.82
C ILE A 140 -8.88 -18.87 13.35
N GLN A 141 -8.95 -20.17 13.07
CA GLN A 141 -7.89 -21.12 13.44
C GLN A 141 -6.61 -20.80 12.65
N LEU A 142 -6.74 -20.57 11.34
CA LEU A 142 -5.61 -20.13 10.51
C LEU A 142 -5.07 -18.77 10.98
N ALA A 143 -5.96 -17.82 11.28
CA ALA A 143 -5.57 -16.53 11.83
C ALA A 143 -4.79 -16.67 13.15
N ALA A 144 -5.26 -17.56 14.05
CA ALA A 144 -4.59 -17.86 15.31
C ALA A 144 -3.20 -18.48 15.09
N GLN A 145 -3.05 -19.38 14.12
CA GLN A 145 -1.76 -19.95 13.75
C GLN A 145 -0.79 -18.87 13.24
N LEU A 146 -1.25 -17.98 12.33
CA LEU A 146 -0.42 -16.87 11.85
C LEU A 146 -0.01 -15.93 12.98
N VAL A 147 -0.94 -15.58 13.88
CA VAL A 147 -0.63 -14.73 15.05
C VAL A 147 0.38 -15.39 15.97
N SER A 148 0.28 -16.70 16.21
CA SER A 148 1.26 -17.44 17.03
C SER A 148 2.67 -17.25 16.48
N SER A 149 2.83 -17.37 15.16
CA SER A 149 4.14 -17.17 14.51
C SER A 149 4.61 -15.72 14.53
N LEU A 150 3.71 -14.74 14.40
CA LEU A 150 4.06 -13.31 14.51
C LEU A 150 4.43 -12.92 15.94
N ALA A 151 3.76 -13.50 16.93
CA ALA A 151 3.99 -13.20 18.33
C ALA A 151 5.31 -13.77 18.87
N TYR A 152 5.84 -14.82 18.25
CA TYR A 152 7.03 -15.54 18.71
C TYR A 152 8.31 -14.66 18.75
N GLN A 153 8.43 -13.67 17.88
CA GLN A 153 9.63 -12.81 17.81
C GLN A 153 9.62 -11.61 18.75
N ASN A 154 8.46 -11.23 19.31
CA ASN A 154 8.29 -10.03 20.12
C ASN A 154 7.50 -10.37 21.37
N ASP A 155 7.73 -9.64 22.47
CA ASP A 155 6.86 -9.67 23.67
C ASP A 155 5.50 -9.05 23.30
N VAL A 156 4.63 -9.83 22.64
CA VAL A 156 3.34 -9.40 22.14
C VAL A 156 2.23 -9.83 23.08
N GLU A 157 1.39 -8.89 23.48
CA GLU A 157 0.14 -9.17 24.18
C GLU A 157 -0.96 -9.54 23.19
N VAL A 158 -1.51 -10.74 23.28
CA VAL A 158 -2.58 -11.19 22.39
C VAL A 158 -3.91 -11.20 23.14
N THR A 159 -4.91 -10.52 22.61
CA THR A 159 -6.27 -10.51 23.17
C THR A 159 -7.25 -11.18 22.20
N ALA A 160 -7.84 -12.29 22.61
CA ALA A 160 -8.94 -12.93 21.93
C ALA A 160 -10.27 -12.33 22.43
N LEU A 161 -11.06 -11.75 21.51
CA LEU A 161 -12.31 -11.07 21.85
C LEU A 161 -13.51 -11.81 21.24
N PHE A 162 -14.40 -12.33 22.10
CA PHE A 162 -15.69 -12.79 21.66
C PHE A 162 -16.69 -11.63 21.68
N ALA A 163 -17.14 -11.18 20.51
CA ALA A 163 -18.11 -10.11 20.37
C ALA A 163 -19.52 -10.69 20.13
N SER A 164 -20.45 -10.44 21.03
CA SER A 164 -21.86 -10.84 20.89
C SER A 164 -22.78 -9.65 20.60
N SER A 165 -23.88 -9.90 19.91
CA SER A 165 -24.91 -8.88 19.65
C SER A 165 -26.11 -9.06 20.56
N ASP A 166 -26.48 -8.01 21.30
CA ASP A 166 -27.68 -7.95 22.12
C ASP A 166 -28.94 -7.70 21.24
N LYS A 167 -29.26 -8.64 20.35
CA LYS A 167 -30.58 -8.61 19.76
C LYS A 167 -31.58 -8.96 20.87
N LYS A 168 -32.49 -8.03 21.20
CA LYS A 168 -33.58 -8.23 22.14
C LYS A 168 -34.31 -9.54 21.81
N ALA A 169 -34.02 -10.60 22.56
CA ALA A 169 -34.88 -11.77 22.58
C ALA A 169 -36.25 -11.36 23.19
N PRO A 170 -37.38 -11.89 22.71
CA PRO A 170 -38.65 -11.65 23.36
C PRO A 170 -38.54 -12.06 24.84
N ARG A 171 -39.12 -11.25 25.71
CA ARG A 171 -38.98 -11.21 27.18
C ARG A 171 -39.24 -12.53 27.94
N GLN A 172 -39.60 -13.64 27.25
CA GLN A 172 -39.92 -14.93 27.86
C GLN A 172 -38.82 -16.00 27.82
N VAL A 173 -37.65 -15.75 27.20
CA VAL A 173 -36.56 -16.76 27.05
C VAL A 173 -35.21 -16.25 27.63
N ALA A 174 -35.24 -15.27 28.51
CA ALA A 174 -34.03 -14.57 28.95
C ALA A 174 -33.04 -15.44 29.74
N ALA A 175 -33.50 -16.39 30.57
CA ALA A 175 -32.59 -17.20 31.38
C ALA A 175 -31.87 -18.31 30.64
N THR A 176 -32.45 -18.89 29.59
CA THR A 176 -31.83 -19.94 28.78
C THR A 176 -30.87 -19.34 27.74
N THR A 177 -31.08 -18.08 27.33
CA THR A 177 -30.26 -17.40 26.32
C THR A 177 -28.89 -16.96 26.87
N THR A 178 -28.78 -16.64 28.16
CA THR A 178 -27.51 -16.24 28.82
C THR A 178 -26.58 -17.43 28.94
N ALA A 179 -27.07 -18.57 29.42
CA ALA A 179 -26.29 -19.79 29.54
C ALA A 179 -25.77 -20.32 28.19
N VAL A 180 -26.55 -20.22 27.12
CA VAL A 180 -26.14 -20.62 25.76
C VAL A 180 -25.10 -19.63 25.18
N LYS A 181 -25.18 -18.34 25.52
CA LYS A 181 -24.18 -17.34 25.09
C LYS A 181 -22.84 -17.56 25.77
N ASP A 182 -22.83 -17.86 27.06
CA ASP A 182 -21.59 -18.11 27.82
C ASP A 182 -20.90 -19.38 27.32
N THR A 183 -21.65 -20.45 27.05
CA THR A 183 -21.07 -21.69 26.47
C THR A 183 -20.53 -21.49 25.06
N ALA A 184 -21.14 -20.64 24.22
CA ALA A 184 -20.65 -20.34 22.87
C ALA A 184 -19.39 -19.45 22.92
N ALA A 185 -19.32 -18.52 23.85
CA ALA A 185 -18.15 -17.70 24.08
C ALA A 185 -16.96 -18.55 24.53
N ASP A 186 -17.16 -19.39 25.53
CA ASP A 186 -16.15 -20.31 26.06
C ASP A 186 -15.64 -21.28 24.99
N ALA A 187 -16.54 -21.82 24.17
CA ALA A 187 -16.17 -22.71 23.07
C ALA A 187 -15.34 -22.00 22.00
N ALA A 188 -15.70 -20.76 21.62
CA ALA A 188 -15.00 -19.99 20.61
C ALA A 188 -13.61 -19.53 21.12
N LEU A 189 -13.52 -19.09 22.37
CA LEU A 189 -12.27 -18.66 23.00
C LEU A 189 -11.32 -19.85 23.24
N SER A 190 -11.87 -21.00 23.68
CA SER A 190 -11.11 -22.24 23.84
C SER A 190 -10.58 -22.76 22.49
N ALA A 191 -11.37 -22.63 21.41
CA ALA A 191 -10.92 -23.01 20.09
C ALA A 191 -9.71 -22.20 19.61
N ILE A 192 -9.67 -20.88 19.91
CA ILE A 192 -8.49 -20.05 19.65
C ILE A 192 -7.32 -20.46 20.54
N ALA A 193 -7.54 -20.58 21.84
CA ALA A 193 -6.49 -20.96 22.77
C ALA A 193 -5.83 -22.31 22.39
N ASN A 194 -6.62 -23.27 21.95
CA ASN A 194 -6.14 -24.57 21.49
C ASN A 194 -5.45 -24.50 20.09
N ALA A 195 -5.84 -23.55 19.25
CA ALA A 195 -5.21 -23.35 17.93
C ALA A 195 -3.91 -22.55 18.00
N MET A 196 -3.68 -21.81 19.07
CA MET A 196 -2.48 -21.01 19.31
C MET A 196 -1.44 -21.82 20.07
N THR A 197 -0.28 -21.98 19.43
CA THR A 197 0.92 -22.53 20.08
C THR A 197 1.79 -21.36 20.53
N LEU A 198 1.44 -20.75 21.67
CA LEU A 198 2.19 -19.61 22.20
C LEU A 198 3.29 -20.08 23.17
N PRO A 199 4.48 -19.45 23.15
CA PRO A 199 5.47 -19.61 24.21
C PRO A 199 4.88 -19.20 25.57
N GLU A 200 5.39 -19.78 26.65
CA GLU A 200 4.97 -19.42 28.02
C GLU A 200 5.15 -17.93 28.36
N THR A 201 6.00 -17.23 27.61
CA THR A 201 6.26 -15.79 27.78
C THR A 201 5.16 -14.90 27.23
N ILE A 202 4.27 -15.43 26.37
CA ILE A 202 3.22 -14.63 25.71
C ILE A 202 1.90 -14.78 26.45
N SER A 203 1.35 -13.65 26.90
CA SER A 203 0.04 -13.64 27.58
C SER A 203 -1.11 -13.62 26.59
N LEU A 204 -1.92 -14.67 26.59
CA LEU A 204 -3.21 -14.69 25.91
C LEU A 204 -4.30 -14.21 26.86
N GLN A 205 -4.87 -13.05 26.61
CA GLN A 205 -6.04 -12.56 27.33
C GLN A 205 -7.31 -12.94 26.56
N THR A 206 -8.30 -13.49 27.26
CA THR A 206 -9.61 -13.77 26.67
C THR A 206 -10.64 -12.80 27.21
N LYS A 207 -11.42 -12.20 26.32
CA LYS A 207 -12.48 -11.24 26.68
C LYS A 207 -13.79 -11.62 25.97
N SER A 208 -14.90 -11.50 26.71
CA SER A 208 -16.24 -11.63 26.12
C SER A 208 -17.00 -10.33 26.37
N GLU A 209 -17.41 -9.68 25.28
CA GLU A 209 -18.15 -8.42 25.34
C GLU A 209 -19.43 -8.48 24.50
N SER A 210 -20.48 -7.81 24.97
CA SER A 210 -21.76 -7.71 24.27
C SER A 210 -22.11 -6.26 23.96
N GLY A 211 -22.81 -6.04 22.83
CA GLY A 211 -23.24 -4.72 22.43
C GLY A 211 -24.29 -4.75 21.33
N ARG A 212 -24.70 -3.58 20.88
CA ARG A 212 -25.72 -3.48 19.83
C ARG A 212 -25.28 -4.12 18.49
N ASN A 213 -24.02 -4.00 18.16
CA ASN A 213 -23.43 -4.51 16.92
C ASN A 213 -22.03 -5.06 17.22
N LYS A 214 -21.72 -6.25 16.73
CA LYS A 214 -20.41 -6.89 16.91
C LYS A 214 -19.25 -6.03 16.41
N ALA A 215 -19.42 -5.33 15.27
CA ALA A 215 -18.36 -4.46 14.75
C ALA A 215 -18.07 -3.29 15.69
N GLU A 216 -19.10 -2.70 16.31
CA GLU A 216 -18.96 -1.61 17.28
C GLU A 216 -18.20 -2.07 18.55
N VAL A 217 -18.47 -3.28 19.02
CA VAL A 217 -17.77 -3.89 20.15
C VAL A 217 -16.28 -4.07 19.83
N ILE A 218 -15.98 -4.60 18.64
CA ILE A 218 -14.58 -4.81 18.18
C ILE A 218 -13.86 -3.47 18.07
N LEU A 219 -14.45 -2.47 17.43
CA LEU A 219 -13.85 -1.16 17.23
C LEU A 219 -13.62 -0.41 18.55
N LYS A 220 -14.57 -0.51 19.49
CA LYS A 220 -14.43 0.07 20.82
C LYS A 220 -13.26 -0.57 21.59
N GLU A 221 -13.08 -1.88 21.48
CA GLU A 221 -11.93 -2.56 22.07
C GLU A 221 -10.63 -2.14 21.36
N ALA A 222 -10.64 -2.07 20.02
CA ALA A 222 -9.48 -1.67 19.23
C ALA A 222 -8.96 -0.26 19.57
N GLN A 223 -9.83 0.66 19.99
CA GLN A 223 -9.44 2.02 20.44
C GLN A 223 -8.60 2.03 21.73
N LYS A 224 -8.47 0.89 22.42
CA LYS A 224 -7.63 0.80 23.64
C LYS A 224 -6.13 0.65 23.32
N GLY A 225 -5.69 0.92 22.09
CA GLY A 225 -4.28 0.95 21.70
C GLY A 225 -3.74 -0.42 21.29
N TYR A 226 -4.42 -1.09 20.37
CA TYR A 226 -3.90 -2.26 19.66
C TYR A 226 -3.16 -1.81 18.41
N ASP A 227 -2.13 -2.56 18.01
CA ASP A 227 -1.30 -2.27 16.85
C ASP A 227 -1.76 -3.05 15.62
N LEU A 228 -2.37 -4.22 15.83
CA LEU A 228 -2.87 -5.10 14.77
C LEU A 228 -4.19 -5.76 15.19
N ILE A 229 -5.17 -5.74 14.29
CA ILE A 229 -6.40 -6.52 14.40
C ILE A 229 -6.34 -7.66 13.39
N VAL A 230 -6.49 -8.90 13.83
CA VAL A 230 -6.49 -10.07 12.95
C VAL A 230 -7.89 -10.63 12.82
N LEU A 231 -8.43 -10.64 11.60
CA LEU A 231 -9.80 -11.02 11.29
C LEU A 231 -9.84 -12.29 10.44
N GLY A 232 -10.59 -13.29 10.87
CA GLY A 232 -10.97 -14.40 10.00
C GLY A 232 -12.14 -13.98 9.10
N ALA A 233 -11.93 -13.96 7.80
CA ALA A 233 -12.98 -13.67 6.85
C ALA A 233 -13.84 -14.93 6.62
N SER A 234 -15.07 -14.93 7.10
CA SER A 234 -16.02 -15.98 6.73
C SER A 234 -16.50 -15.78 5.28
N GLU A 235 -16.66 -16.87 4.54
CA GLU A 235 -17.29 -16.81 3.22
C GLU A 235 -18.73 -16.33 3.36
N ALA A 236 -18.95 -15.04 3.18
CA ALA A 236 -20.28 -14.55 2.88
C ALA A 236 -20.66 -15.14 1.51
N ARG A 237 -21.80 -15.84 1.44
CA ARG A 237 -22.40 -16.19 0.14
C ARG A 237 -22.42 -14.90 -0.67
N TRP A 238 -21.73 -14.91 -1.81
CA TRP A 238 -21.63 -13.81 -2.76
C TRP A 238 -22.99 -13.15 -2.98
N SER A 239 -23.33 -12.16 -2.20
CA SER A 239 -24.46 -11.31 -2.46
C SER A 239 -23.94 -9.94 -2.90
N ARG A 240 -23.90 -9.76 -4.23
CA ARG A 240 -23.76 -8.45 -4.89
C ARG A 240 -22.56 -7.61 -4.43
N GLY A 241 -21.32 -8.10 -4.70
CA GLY A 241 -20.16 -7.21 -4.74
C GLY A 241 -19.39 -6.98 -3.43
N THR A 242 -19.76 -7.63 -2.33
CA THR A 242 -18.98 -7.60 -1.08
C THR A 242 -17.96 -8.73 -1.05
N LEU A 243 -16.68 -8.40 -0.76
CA LEU A 243 -15.60 -9.39 -0.66
C LEU A 243 -15.66 -10.19 0.63
N PHE A 244 -16.10 -9.56 1.69
CA PHE A 244 -16.24 -10.13 3.02
C PHE A 244 -17.66 -9.88 3.55
N ASN A 245 -17.94 -10.33 4.75
CA ASN A 245 -19.17 -9.98 5.42
C ASN A 245 -19.14 -8.51 5.89
N LEU A 246 -20.32 -7.90 6.05
CA LEU A 246 -20.49 -6.51 6.49
C LEU A 246 -19.74 -6.19 7.80
N LEU A 247 -19.48 -7.18 8.65
CA LEU A 247 -18.75 -7.01 9.90
C LEU A 247 -17.26 -6.75 9.61
N VAL A 248 -16.63 -7.60 8.79
CA VAL A 248 -15.21 -7.47 8.43
C VAL A 248 -14.98 -6.18 7.67
N ASP A 249 -15.86 -5.88 6.68
CA ASP A 249 -15.76 -4.64 5.90
C ASP A 249 -15.81 -3.41 6.82
N ARG A 250 -16.74 -3.37 7.77
CA ARG A 250 -16.86 -2.24 8.70
C ARG A 250 -15.65 -2.13 9.63
N VAL A 251 -15.17 -3.24 10.20
CA VAL A 251 -14.01 -3.22 11.08
C VAL A 251 -12.77 -2.75 10.32
N VAL A 252 -12.54 -3.24 9.10
CA VAL A 252 -11.40 -2.81 8.27
C VAL A 252 -11.48 -1.32 7.92
N GLN A 253 -12.67 -0.78 7.67
CA GLN A 253 -12.88 0.64 7.36
C GLN A 253 -12.60 1.57 8.53
N GLU A 254 -13.09 1.20 9.72
CA GLU A 254 -13.13 2.07 10.90
C GLU A 254 -12.00 1.73 11.90
N ALA A 255 -11.15 0.74 11.60
CA ALA A 255 -10.07 0.32 12.50
C ALA A 255 -9.06 1.47 12.76
N PRO A 256 -8.67 1.71 14.02
CA PRO A 256 -7.68 2.72 14.38
C PRO A 256 -6.24 2.28 14.11
N CYS A 257 -6.00 1.02 13.75
CA CYS A 257 -4.70 0.41 13.53
C CYS A 257 -4.73 -0.54 12.33
N ALA A 258 -3.57 -1.13 12.01
CA ALA A 258 -3.46 -2.08 10.92
C ALA A 258 -4.39 -3.29 11.09
N THR A 259 -4.90 -3.81 9.97
CA THR A 259 -5.76 -5.00 9.97
C THR A 259 -5.19 -6.09 9.07
N LEU A 260 -5.17 -7.32 9.56
CA LEU A 260 -4.81 -8.52 8.80
C LEU A 260 -6.05 -9.38 8.62
N VAL A 261 -6.57 -9.43 7.40
CA VAL A 261 -7.74 -10.25 7.07
C VAL A 261 -7.29 -11.56 6.47
N VAL A 262 -7.67 -12.67 7.10
CA VAL A 262 -7.27 -14.02 6.69
C VAL A 262 -8.48 -14.76 6.12
N LYS A 263 -8.37 -15.21 4.89
CA LYS A 263 -9.37 -16.03 4.19
C LYS A 263 -8.78 -17.42 3.89
N SER A 264 -9.38 -18.47 4.43
CA SER A 264 -9.04 -19.86 4.04
C SER A 264 -9.78 -20.23 2.75
N HIS A 265 -9.23 -21.17 2.02
CA HIS A 265 -9.85 -21.69 0.79
C HIS A 265 -10.79 -22.88 1.04
N LEU A 266 -10.83 -23.37 2.28
CA LEU A 266 -11.67 -24.54 2.60
C LEU A 266 -13.16 -24.17 2.48
N PRO A 267 -13.95 -24.94 1.70
CA PRO A 267 -15.41 -24.76 1.68
C PRO A 267 -15.93 -24.92 3.11
N ALA A 268 -16.76 -23.99 3.53
CA ALA A 268 -17.45 -24.07 4.82
C ALA A 268 -18.26 -25.35 4.88
N GLN A 269 -17.70 -26.40 5.48
CA GLN A 269 -18.44 -27.63 5.74
C GLN A 269 -19.52 -27.32 6.78
N THR A 270 -20.75 -27.52 6.36
CA THR A 270 -21.93 -27.33 7.15
C THR A 270 -21.89 -28.23 8.39
N GLY A 271 -21.68 -27.62 9.56
CA GLY A 271 -22.23 -28.13 10.81
C GLY A 271 -21.40 -29.05 11.67
N GLU A 272 -20.18 -29.42 11.31
CA GLU A 272 -19.31 -30.18 12.21
C GLU A 272 -18.07 -29.38 12.55
N THR A 273 -17.79 -29.26 13.86
CA THR A 273 -16.50 -28.80 14.41
C THR A 273 -15.40 -29.81 14.07
N CYS A 274 -15.03 -29.85 12.81
CA CYS A 274 -13.86 -30.61 12.39
C CYS A 274 -12.65 -29.83 12.88
N ALA A 275 -11.93 -30.38 13.85
CA ALA A 275 -10.60 -29.91 14.21
C ALA A 275 -9.74 -30.08 12.96
N ILE A 276 -9.60 -29.00 12.18
CA ILE A 276 -8.70 -28.98 11.03
C ILE A 276 -7.30 -29.04 11.62
N ALA A 277 -6.57 -30.10 11.33
CA ALA A 277 -5.16 -30.19 11.67
C ALA A 277 -4.46 -28.91 11.15
N PRO A 278 -3.53 -28.31 11.92
CA PRO A 278 -2.84 -27.12 11.50
C PRO A 278 -2.23 -27.36 10.11
N GLN A 279 -2.64 -26.55 9.14
CA GLN A 279 -2.15 -26.68 7.78
C GLN A 279 -0.66 -26.33 7.79
N ALA A 280 0.20 -27.25 7.37
CA ALA A 280 1.61 -26.98 7.28
C ALA A 280 1.84 -25.98 6.12
N ILE A 281 2.17 -24.75 6.45
CA ILE A 281 2.54 -23.72 5.48
C ILE A 281 4.02 -23.87 5.22
N ARG A 282 4.37 -24.33 4.02
CA ARG A 282 5.76 -24.57 3.58
C ARG A 282 6.21 -23.58 2.49
N HIS A 283 5.27 -22.96 1.80
CA HIS A 283 5.56 -22.02 0.74
C HIS A 283 4.64 -20.79 0.81
N ILE A 284 5.23 -19.63 1.04
CA ILE A 284 4.53 -18.35 1.13
C ILE A 284 4.86 -17.52 -0.11
N LEU A 285 3.86 -16.93 -0.75
CA LEU A 285 3.98 -16.04 -1.89
C LEU A 285 3.60 -14.61 -1.51
N VAL A 286 4.42 -13.64 -1.89
CA VAL A 286 4.12 -12.23 -1.76
C VAL A 286 4.24 -11.53 -3.11
N PRO A 287 3.13 -11.23 -3.78
CA PRO A 287 3.13 -10.30 -4.89
C PRO A 287 3.45 -8.88 -4.41
N THR A 288 4.47 -8.27 -4.98
CA THR A 288 4.96 -6.98 -4.53
C THR A 288 5.11 -5.97 -5.66
N ILE A 289 4.87 -4.69 -5.34
CA ILE A 289 5.06 -3.54 -6.24
C ILE A 289 6.01 -2.49 -5.67
N GLY A 290 6.63 -2.77 -4.50
CA GLY A 290 7.57 -1.85 -3.85
C GLY A 290 6.89 -0.65 -3.15
N SER A 291 5.59 -0.69 -2.89
CA SER A 291 4.88 0.32 -2.10
C SER A 291 4.99 0.03 -0.60
N ASP A 292 4.76 1.05 0.25
CA ASP A 292 4.84 0.92 1.71
C ASP A 292 3.98 -0.21 2.25
N TYR A 293 2.75 -0.34 1.76
CA TYR A 293 1.87 -1.44 2.19
C TYR A 293 2.35 -2.81 1.68
N SER A 294 3.02 -2.88 0.52
CA SER A 294 3.62 -4.14 0.07
C SER A 294 4.88 -4.48 0.87
N ASN A 295 5.67 -3.48 1.31
CA ASN A 295 6.82 -3.68 2.18
C ASN A 295 6.40 -4.23 3.55
N LYS A 296 5.34 -3.67 4.16
CA LYS A 296 4.77 -4.20 5.41
C LYS A 296 4.28 -5.65 5.26
N ALA A 297 3.67 -5.98 4.12
CA ALA A 297 3.25 -7.36 3.84
C ALA A 297 4.45 -8.29 3.67
N VAL A 298 5.54 -7.83 3.06
CA VAL A 298 6.82 -8.57 2.97
C VAL A 298 7.39 -8.81 4.37
N GLU A 299 7.39 -7.83 5.28
CA GLU A 299 7.84 -8.02 6.66
C GLU A 299 7.01 -9.08 7.39
N VAL A 300 5.67 -8.99 7.31
CA VAL A 300 4.77 -10.01 7.89
C VAL A 300 5.07 -11.40 7.33
N ALA A 301 5.14 -11.51 6.01
CA ALA A 301 5.39 -12.80 5.35
C ALA A 301 6.79 -13.36 5.67
N SER A 302 7.79 -12.50 5.79
CA SER A 302 9.17 -12.89 6.15
C SER A 302 9.22 -13.45 7.57
N THR A 303 8.55 -12.78 8.52
CA THR A 303 8.44 -13.26 9.89
C THR A 303 7.73 -14.61 9.96
N LEU A 304 6.61 -14.76 9.24
CA LEU A 304 5.89 -16.03 9.15
C LEU A 304 6.77 -17.13 8.55
N ALA A 305 7.46 -16.84 7.44
CA ALA A 305 8.33 -17.80 6.77
C ALA A 305 9.49 -18.26 7.67
N ALA A 306 10.14 -17.33 8.37
CA ALA A 306 11.21 -17.64 9.31
C ALA A 306 10.75 -18.55 10.46
N GLN A 307 9.55 -18.27 11.03
CA GLN A 307 9.03 -19.04 12.16
C GLN A 307 8.46 -20.42 11.76
N MET A 308 7.97 -20.55 10.53
CA MET A 308 7.38 -21.79 10.01
C MET A 308 8.37 -22.64 9.22
N ASP A 309 9.63 -22.21 9.09
CA ASP A 309 10.63 -22.81 8.20
C ASP A 309 10.11 -22.96 6.77
N ALA A 310 9.40 -21.93 6.29
CA ALA A 310 8.75 -21.91 4.99
C ALA A 310 9.59 -21.18 3.94
N LEU A 311 9.50 -21.61 2.69
CA LEU A 311 10.07 -20.89 1.56
C LEU A 311 9.24 -19.61 1.30
N LEU A 312 9.88 -18.46 1.27
CA LEU A 312 9.26 -17.21 0.87
C LEU A 312 9.61 -16.88 -0.58
N THR A 313 8.60 -16.71 -1.42
CA THR A 313 8.80 -16.23 -2.80
C THR A 313 8.19 -14.86 -2.98
N LEU A 314 9.04 -13.88 -3.27
CA LEU A 314 8.64 -12.53 -3.64
C LEU A 314 8.45 -12.47 -5.16
N VAL A 315 7.28 -12.05 -5.62
CA VAL A 315 6.96 -11.95 -7.04
C VAL A 315 6.70 -10.52 -7.44
N HIS A 316 7.47 -10.02 -8.39
CA HIS A 316 7.16 -8.76 -9.07
C HIS A 316 6.78 -9.03 -10.51
N VAL A 317 5.67 -8.46 -10.97
CA VAL A 317 5.18 -8.63 -12.34
C VAL A 317 5.40 -7.35 -13.13
N ILE A 318 6.26 -7.43 -14.14
CA ILE A 318 6.43 -6.34 -15.09
C ILE A 318 5.21 -6.31 -15.99
N ASN A 319 4.40 -5.26 -15.86
CA ASN A 319 3.22 -5.06 -16.69
C ASN A 319 3.66 -4.54 -18.08
N LEU A 320 3.55 -5.38 -19.08
CA LEU A 320 3.81 -5.03 -20.48
C LEU A 320 2.47 -4.82 -21.19
N PRO A 321 2.11 -3.59 -21.58
CA PRO A 321 0.94 -3.34 -22.42
C PRO A 321 1.06 -4.15 -23.71
N GLN A 322 -0.03 -4.77 -24.18
CA GLN A 322 -0.04 -5.61 -25.38
C GLN A 322 0.48 -4.91 -26.65
N VAL A 323 0.50 -3.59 -26.66
CA VAL A 323 0.94 -2.76 -27.81
C VAL A 323 2.47 -2.64 -27.90
N GLU A 324 3.21 -2.75 -26.78
CA GLU A 324 4.68 -2.63 -26.76
C GLU A 324 5.43 -3.91 -27.14
N TYR A 325 4.74 -5.02 -27.30
CA TYR A 325 5.37 -6.26 -27.77
C TYR A 325 5.93 -6.16 -29.22
N ILE A 326 5.52 -5.12 -29.95
CA ILE A 326 5.90 -4.88 -31.35
C ILE A 326 7.03 -3.84 -31.48
N TYR A 327 7.27 -3.00 -30.50
CA TYR A 327 8.27 -1.93 -30.56
C TYR A 327 9.22 -1.94 -29.35
N HIS A 328 10.46 -2.35 -29.59
CA HIS A 328 11.71 -2.08 -28.87
C HIS A 328 12.06 -2.87 -27.59
N GLN A 329 13.10 -3.69 -27.73
CA GLN A 329 13.93 -4.21 -26.62
C GLN A 329 14.59 -3.08 -25.78
N GLN A 330 14.75 -1.88 -26.33
CA GLN A 330 15.42 -0.75 -25.66
C GLN A 330 14.62 -0.05 -24.54
N THR A 331 13.29 -0.20 -24.50
CA THR A 331 12.43 0.39 -23.45
C THR A 331 12.26 -0.53 -22.23
N LEU A 332 12.65 -1.77 -22.31
CA LEU A 332 12.52 -2.76 -21.22
C LEU A 332 13.60 -2.65 -20.15
N ASP A 333 14.78 -2.14 -20.50
CA ASP A 333 15.91 -2.10 -19.58
C ASP A 333 15.67 -1.20 -18.35
N PRO A 334 15.16 0.04 -18.46
CA PRO A 334 14.91 0.88 -17.29
C PRO A 334 13.82 0.34 -16.36
N VAL A 335 12.75 -0.26 -16.92
CA VAL A 335 11.65 -0.85 -16.14
C VAL A 335 12.12 -2.10 -15.40
N LYS A 336 12.95 -2.90 -16.06
CA LYS A 336 13.55 -4.09 -15.47
C LYS A 336 14.51 -3.72 -14.33
N ASP A 337 15.32 -2.67 -14.50
CA ASP A 337 16.26 -2.19 -13.48
C ASP A 337 15.53 -1.68 -12.23
N ILE A 338 14.44 -0.94 -12.41
CA ILE A 338 13.60 -0.50 -11.28
C ILE A 338 12.98 -1.72 -10.57
N ALA A 339 12.44 -2.66 -11.32
CA ALA A 339 11.87 -3.88 -10.78
C ALA A 339 12.89 -4.70 -9.99
N LEU A 340 14.13 -4.83 -10.51
CA LEU A 340 15.21 -5.52 -9.82
C LEU A 340 15.58 -4.85 -8.50
N ARG A 341 15.73 -3.53 -8.47
CA ARG A 341 16.02 -2.77 -7.23
C ARG A 341 14.95 -2.97 -6.16
N ILE A 342 13.67 -2.93 -6.56
CA ILE A 342 12.56 -3.17 -5.62
C ILE A 342 12.70 -4.56 -5.00
N VAL A 343 12.94 -5.57 -5.81
CA VAL A 343 12.95 -6.95 -5.36
C VAL A 343 14.24 -7.27 -4.58
N GLU A 344 15.38 -6.73 -4.98
CA GLU A 344 16.65 -6.85 -4.24
C GLU A 344 16.51 -6.28 -2.83
N HIS A 345 16.01 -5.05 -2.71
CA HIS A 345 15.78 -4.42 -1.40
C HIS A 345 14.85 -5.24 -0.51
N GLN A 346 13.76 -5.78 -1.06
CA GLN A 346 12.81 -6.60 -0.30
C GLN A 346 13.36 -7.98 0.05
N THR A 347 14.24 -8.52 -0.80
CA THR A 347 14.92 -9.79 -0.50
C THR A 347 15.92 -9.62 0.64
N GLU A 348 16.69 -8.53 0.63
CA GLU A 348 17.61 -8.18 1.73
C GLU A 348 16.83 -7.99 3.04
N LEU A 349 15.71 -7.27 3.00
CA LEU A 349 14.83 -7.11 4.16
C LEU A 349 14.33 -8.47 4.69
N SER A 350 13.87 -9.36 3.80
CA SER A 350 13.40 -10.69 4.17
C SER A 350 14.49 -11.54 4.81
N GLN A 351 15.70 -11.51 4.25
CA GLN A 351 16.86 -12.22 4.78
C GLN A 351 17.28 -11.66 6.15
N SER A 352 17.23 -10.33 6.33
CA SER A 352 17.53 -9.71 7.63
C SER A 352 16.56 -10.13 8.75
N LEU A 353 15.33 -10.53 8.37
CA LEU A 353 14.31 -11.10 9.26
C LEU A 353 14.43 -12.62 9.43
N GLY A 354 15.46 -13.25 8.83
CA GLY A 354 15.74 -14.68 8.95
C GLY A 354 14.94 -15.57 8.00
N ALA A 355 14.24 -15.02 7.01
CA ALA A 355 13.45 -15.80 6.07
C ALA A 355 14.34 -16.39 4.95
N ASN A 356 14.04 -17.64 4.57
CA ASN A 356 14.57 -18.23 3.33
C ASN A 356 13.79 -17.65 2.14
N ALA A 357 14.28 -16.50 1.64
CA ALA A 357 13.60 -15.74 0.61
C ALA A 357 14.24 -15.88 -0.77
N GLN A 358 13.42 -16.10 -1.77
CA GLN A 358 13.78 -16.01 -3.18
C GLN A 358 12.85 -15.05 -3.91
N PHE A 359 13.32 -14.52 -5.03
CA PHE A 359 12.46 -13.67 -5.86
C PHE A 359 12.23 -14.25 -7.25
N ARG A 360 11.13 -13.83 -7.86
CA ARG A 360 10.78 -14.13 -9.25
C ARG A 360 10.26 -12.90 -9.94
N LEU A 361 10.83 -12.59 -11.08
CA LEU A 361 10.38 -11.53 -11.97
C LEU A 361 9.53 -12.16 -13.07
N LEU A 362 8.24 -11.85 -13.07
CA LEU A 362 7.29 -12.32 -14.05
C LEU A 362 6.99 -11.23 -15.07
N LYS A 363 6.53 -11.63 -16.25
CA LYS A 363 6.09 -10.71 -17.32
C LYS A 363 4.65 -11.04 -17.68
N GLY A 364 3.81 -10.03 -17.78
CA GLY A 364 2.43 -10.22 -18.17
C GLY A 364 1.62 -8.93 -18.17
N SER A 365 0.42 -8.97 -18.73
CA SER A 365 -0.49 -7.83 -18.79
C SER A 365 -1.39 -7.68 -17.54
N SER A 366 -1.39 -8.67 -16.65
CA SER A 366 -2.24 -8.72 -15.46
C SER A 366 -1.44 -9.33 -14.30
N PRO A 367 -0.91 -8.48 -13.39
CA PRO A 367 -0.12 -8.92 -12.26
C PRO A 367 -0.82 -9.97 -11.39
N GLU A 368 -2.11 -9.81 -11.17
CA GLU A 368 -2.93 -10.74 -10.39
C GLU A 368 -3.03 -12.12 -11.04
N ARG A 369 -3.22 -12.17 -12.37
CA ARG A 369 -3.28 -13.42 -13.12
C ARG A 369 -1.96 -14.18 -13.10
N GLU A 370 -0.86 -13.47 -13.30
CA GLU A 370 0.46 -14.11 -13.32
C GLU A 370 0.85 -14.59 -11.93
N SER A 371 0.50 -13.83 -10.88
CA SER A 371 0.70 -14.27 -9.49
C SER A 371 -0.13 -15.51 -9.15
N LEU A 372 -1.39 -15.59 -9.59
CA LEU A 372 -2.25 -16.76 -9.38
C LEU A 372 -1.76 -17.98 -10.16
N LYS A 373 -1.32 -17.83 -11.41
CA LYS A 373 -0.71 -18.91 -12.18
C LYS A 373 0.53 -19.43 -11.51
N PHE A 374 1.38 -18.53 -11.01
CA PHE A 374 2.59 -18.91 -10.27
C PHE A 374 2.23 -19.65 -8.98
N ALA A 375 1.29 -19.14 -8.20
CA ALA A 375 0.84 -19.77 -6.96
C ALA A 375 0.32 -21.20 -7.20
N HIS A 376 -0.46 -21.41 -8.25
CA HIS A 376 -0.96 -22.75 -8.61
C HIS A 376 0.16 -23.68 -9.08
N LYS A 377 1.07 -23.19 -9.94
CA LYS A 377 2.18 -24.00 -10.49
C LYS A 377 3.15 -24.45 -9.41
N GLU A 378 3.53 -23.56 -8.50
CA GLU A 378 4.51 -23.81 -7.44
C GLU A 378 3.87 -24.34 -6.14
N GLN A 379 2.57 -24.67 -6.16
CA GLN A 379 1.83 -25.22 -5.01
C GLN A 379 2.02 -24.36 -3.75
N VAL A 380 1.72 -23.07 -3.85
CA VAL A 380 1.83 -22.12 -2.76
C VAL A 380 0.75 -22.40 -1.70
N ASP A 381 1.14 -22.42 -0.42
CA ASP A 381 0.25 -22.71 0.70
C ASP A 381 -0.42 -21.45 1.27
N LEU A 382 0.22 -20.27 1.13
CA LEU A 382 -0.29 -18.99 1.62
C LEU A 382 0.13 -17.86 0.70
N ILE A 383 -0.80 -16.99 0.33
CA ILE A 383 -0.51 -15.71 -0.33
C ILE A 383 -0.68 -14.58 0.69
N VAL A 384 0.35 -13.73 0.84
CA VAL A 384 0.28 -12.53 1.68
C VAL A 384 0.28 -11.30 0.80
N LEU A 385 -0.69 -10.42 0.99
CA LEU A 385 -0.88 -9.20 0.20
C LEU A 385 -0.86 -7.97 1.08
N GLY A 386 -0.20 -6.93 0.63
CA GLY A 386 -0.35 -5.59 1.18
C GLY A 386 -1.36 -4.79 0.37
N SER A 387 -2.20 -4.04 1.04
CA SER A 387 -3.19 -3.19 0.39
C SER A 387 -3.43 -1.90 1.16
N ASN A 388 -3.71 -0.84 0.42
CA ASN A 388 -4.27 0.37 0.99
C ASN A 388 -5.79 0.35 0.82
N ILE A 389 -6.51 0.70 1.87
CA ILE A 389 -7.97 0.75 1.85
C ILE A 389 -8.43 1.93 1.01
N ARG A 390 -9.28 1.66 0.03
CA ARG A 390 -9.96 2.70 -0.76
C ARG A 390 -11.46 2.62 -0.53
N MET A 391 -12.09 3.77 -0.40
CA MET A 391 -13.54 3.86 -0.35
C MET A 391 -14.09 3.90 -1.78
N ALA A 392 -14.82 2.89 -2.18
CA ALA A 392 -15.58 2.91 -3.42
C ALA A 392 -17.06 2.65 -3.09
N THR A 393 -17.93 3.61 -3.35
CA THR A 393 -19.39 3.49 -3.18
C THR A 393 -19.83 2.97 -1.79
N GLY A 394 -19.13 3.34 -0.71
CA GLY A 394 -19.47 2.93 0.66
C GLY A 394 -19.07 1.50 1.03
N GLN A 395 -18.31 0.81 0.19
CA GLN A 395 -17.76 -0.53 0.44
C GLN A 395 -16.25 -0.52 0.48
N VAL A 396 -15.65 -1.45 1.24
CA VAL A 396 -14.20 -1.66 1.26
C VAL A 396 -13.73 -2.17 -0.10
N PHE A 397 -12.76 -1.49 -0.65
CA PHE A 397 -12.12 -1.86 -1.89
C PHE A 397 -10.60 -1.89 -1.71
N PHE A 398 -10.02 -3.07 -1.77
CA PHE A 398 -8.57 -3.27 -1.67
C PHE A 398 -7.81 -3.08 -2.99
N GLY A 399 -8.52 -2.68 -4.05
CA GLY A 399 -7.97 -2.63 -5.40
C GLY A 399 -8.33 -3.86 -6.23
N HIS A 400 -8.40 -3.70 -7.56
CA HIS A 400 -8.83 -4.76 -8.47
C HIS A 400 -7.95 -6.01 -8.38
N GLY A 401 -6.62 -5.84 -8.25
CA GLY A 401 -5.67 -6.95 -8.19
C GLY A 401 -5.83 -7.79 -6.91
N VAL A 402 -5.95 -7.13 -5.74
CA VAL A 402 -6.16 -7.84 -4.46
C VAL A 402 -7.50 -8.56 -4.45
N ASN A 403 -8.55 -7.90 -4.95
CA ASN A 403 -9.87 -8.50 -5.05
C ASN A 403 -9.89 -9.73 -5.98
N ALA A 404 -9.17 -9.66 -7.10
CA ALA A 404 -9.04 -10.79 -8.03
C ALA A 404 -8.31 -11.98 -7.37
N ILE A 405 -7.24 -11.73 -6.63
CA ILE A 405 -6.50 -12.77 -5.91
C ILE A 405 -7.38 -13.38 -4.81
N LEU A 406 -8.03 -12.55 -3.98
CA LEU A 406 -8.95 -13.03 -2.93
C LEU A 406 -10.07 -13.92 -3.46
N SER A 407 -10.56 -13.65 -4.67
CA SER A 407 -11.68 -14.38 -5.25
C SER A 407 -11.27 -15.65 -5.99
N GLN A 408 -10.04 -15.71 -6.53
CA GLN A 408 -9.60 -16.76 -7.45
C GLN A 408 -8.46 -17.64 -6.92
N ALA A 409 -7.87 -17.27 -5.76
CA ALA A 409 -6.80 -18.07 -5.18
C ALA A 409 -7.32 -19.45 -4.73
N ASN A 410 -6.54 -20.50 -5.01
CA ASN A 410 -6.80 -21.87 -4.58
C ASN A 410 -6.12 -22.22 -3.24
N CYS A 411 -5.49 -21.26 -2.61
CA CYS A 411 -4.84 -21.36 -1.30
C CYS A 411 -5.32 -20.23 -0.39
N PRO A 412 -5.07 -20.33 0.92
CA PRO A 412 -5.30 -19.24 1.86
C PRO A 412 -4.66 -17.93 1.44
N VAL A 413 -5.37 -16.84 1.73
CA VAL A 413 -4.91 -15.47 1.45
C VAL A 413 -4.99 -14.63 2.71
N ALA A 414 -3.91 -13.94 3.06
CA ALA A 414 -3.86 -12.94 4.12
C ALA A 414 -3.65 -11.56 3.49
N VAL A 415 -4.50 -10.60 3.83
CA VAL A 415 -4.41 -9.21 3.33
C VAL A 415 -4.13 -8.28 4.49
N LEU A 416 -2.98 -7.65 4.47
CA LEU A 416 -2.60 -6.60 5.40
C LEU A 416 -3.03 -5.24 4.84
N SER A 417 -3.78 -4.49 5.63
CA SER A 417 -4.09 -3.09 5.35
C SER A 417 -3.69 -2.21 6.53
N SER A 418 -3.08 -1.09 6.24
CA SER A 418 -2.57 -0.15 7.25
C SER A 418 -2.80 1.29 6.80
#